data_fe41a767c670054bc6a795bf4b1776ab
#
_entry.id   fe41a767c670054bc6a795bf4b1776ab
#
_cell.length_a   1.000
_cell.length_b   1.000
_cell.length_c   1.000
_cell.angle_alpha   90.00
_cell.angle_beta   90.00
_cell.angle_gamma   90.00
#
_symmetry.space_group_name_H-M   'P 1'
#
loop_
_entity.id
_entity.type
_entity.pdbx_description
1 polymer ?
#
loop_
_entity_poly.entity_id
_entity_poly.type
_entity_poly.pdbx_seq_one_letter_code
_entity_poly.pdbx_strand_id
1 'polypeptide(L)'
;MKNKMFKKIASVAAISTMLLVAGCNSKDQDLKVTKAKSEERPIVIQGPMPIEAEYFADKLKNVKIEKSGTFVFYKGTLNDYPVIVTKTGKGMENAAAVTALTIEKFNPIAIINQGTSGGHDPSLNVFDIVLGKRTTNIGSLKTTNMDENQGTDPTTWIPMDLMASEGSGSDESANKVRHYEGDKDLLAAANAVKDTYTKGKVVEGTIGSADFWNSEVDRIKWIHEIYGTSVEEMEGASVAQIADAYDIPFLGIRILSNNKTNGGTYDPGTASANQEYVYEVVKEYIKMVKK
;
A
#
# COMPACT_ATOMS: atom_id res chain seq x y z
N MET A 1 14.93 -40.72 -41.25
CA MET A 1 14.18 -41.99 -41.13
C MET A 1 13.28 -41.98 -39.88
N LYS A 2 12.00 -42.22 -40.13
CA LYS A 2 10.92 -42.67 -39.24
C LYS A 2 10.37 -41.69 -38.19
N ASN A 3 9.28 -41.06 -38.59
CA ASN A 3 8.11 -40.63 -37.82
C ASN A 3 7.62 -41.65 -36.80
N LYS A 4 7.20 -41.20 -35.62
CA LYS A 4 6.03 -41.78 -34.96
C LYS A 4 5.21 -40.70 -34.25
N MET A 5 4.09 -40.47 -34.86
CA MET A 5 2.86 -39.82 -34.48
C MET A 5 2.19 -40.65 -33.36
N PHE A 6 1.78 -40.04 -32.24
CA PHE A 6 0.79 -40.69 -31.36
C PHE A 6 -0.48 -39.85 -31.25
N LYS A 7 -1.56 -40.55 -31.47
CA LYS A 7 -2.94 -40.13 -31.68
C LYS A 7 -3.61 -39.69 -30.35
N LYS A 8 -4.53 -38.77 -30.54
CA LYS A 8 -5.59 -38.36 -29.58
C LYS A 8 -6.42 -39.58 -29.13
N ILE A 9 -6.85 -39.60 -27.87
CA ILE A 9 -8.09 -40.27 -27.44
C ILE A 9 -8.87 -39.27 -26.58
N ALA A 10 -10.01 -38.88 -27.12
CA ALA A 10 -11.09 -38.18 -26.43
C ALA A 10 -12.04 -39.25 -25.86
N SER A 11 -12.39 -39.16 -24.60
CA SER A 11 -13.51 -39.94 -24.06
C SER A 11 -14.46 -38.98 -23.34
N VAL A 12 -15.59 -38.76 -24.01
CA VAL A 12 -16.79 -38.13 -23.48
C VAL A 12 -17.60 -39.22 -22.76
N ALA A 13 -17.85 -39.03 -21.48
CA ALA A 13 -18.84 -39.80 -20.74
C ALA A 13 -19.99 -38.87 -20.36
N ALA A 14 -21.07 -38.99 -21.07
CA ALA A 14 -22.37 -38.40 -20.75
C ALA A 14 -23.08 -39.29 -19.73
N ILE A 15 -23.39 -38.80 -18.55
CA ILE A 15 -24.29 -39.43 -17.60
C ILE A 15 -25.61 -38.68 -17.63
N SER A 16 -26.62 -39.32 -18.26
CA SER A 16 -28.01 -38.90 -18.18
C SER A 16 -28.62 -39.41 -16.88
N THR A 17 -29.07 -38.51 -16.01
CA THR A 17 -29.88 -38.90 -14.85
C THR A 17 -31.31 -38.48 -15.09
N MET A 18 -32.20 -39.46 -15.23
CA MET A 18 -33.66 -39.31 -15.28
C MET A 18 -34.19 -38.80 -13.94
N LEU A 19 -34.93 -37.71 -13.96
CA LEU A 19 -35.75 -37.25 -12.85
C LEU A 19 -37.13 -37.92 -12.92
N LEU A 20 -37.44 -38.71 -11.91
CA LEU A 20 -38.79 -39.15 -11.59
C LEU A 20 -39.50 -38.00 -10.86
N VAL A 21 -40.58 -37.51 -11.47
CA VAL A 21 -41.50 -36.57 -10.85
C VAL A 21 -42.51 -37.35 -10.02
N ALA A 22 -42.37 -37.25 -8.70
CA ALA A 22 -43.46 -37.61 -7.76
C ALA A 22 -44.07 -36.32 -7.25
N GLY A 23 -45.32 -36.07 -7.69
CA GLY A 23 -46.09 -34.94 -7.18
C GLY A 23 -46.50 -35.14 -5.74
N CYS A 24 -46.23 -34.14 -4.93
CA CYS A 24 -46.92 -33.91 -3.65
C CYS A 24 -47.22 -32.43 -3.50
N ASN A 25 -48.51 -32.18 -3.41
CA ASN A 25 -49.13 -30.90 -3.17
C ASN A 25 -48.81 -30.43 -1.76
N SER A 26 -48.13 -29.32 -1.59
CA SER A 26 -48.00 -28.64 -0.30
C SER A 26 -47.79 -27.15 -0.49
N LYS A 27 -48.79 -26.42 -0.06
CA LYS A 27 -48.89 -25.00 0.35
C LYS A 27 -47.67 -24.12 0.09
N ASP A 28 -47.90 -23.05 -0.67
CA ASP A 28 -47.06 -21.87 -0.78
C ASP A 28 -46.54 -21.41 0.60
N GLN A 29 -45.33 -21.74 0.93
CA GLN A 29 -44.54 -20.96 1.87
C GLN A 29 -43.64 -20.03 1.04
N ASP A 30 -44.02 -18.76 1.02
CA ASP A 30 -43.13 -17.69 0.58
C ASP A 30 -41.81 -17.77 1.35
N LEU A 31 -40.84 -18.50 0.77
CA LEU A 31 -39.46 -18.39 1.16
C LEU A 31 -39.00 -16.99 0.76
N LYS A 32 -39.13 -16.04 1.73
CA LYS A 32 -38.40 -14.79 1.65
C LYS A 32 -36.90 -15.16 1.57
N VAL A 33 -36.41 -15.20 0.34
CA VAL A 33 -34.97 -15.18 0.08
C VAL A 33 -34.48 -13.83 0.60
N THR A 34 -34.09 -13.81 1.87
CA THR A 34 -33.28 -12.70 2.38
C THR A 34 -32.00 -12.72 1.55
N LYS A 35 -31.89 -11.79 0.57
CA LYS A 35 -30.62 -11.48 -0.08
C LYS A 35 -29.62 -11.28 1.05
N ALA A 36 -28.66 -12.19 1.19
CA ALA A 36 -27.53 -11.96 2.06
C ALA A 36 -26.94 -10.60 1.65
N LYS A 37 -26.92 -9.65 2.59
CA LYS A 37 -26.31 -8.34 2.39
C LYS A 37 -24.87 -8.66 2.02
N SER A 38 -24.43 -8.32 0.82
CA SER A 38 -23.03 -8.47 0.44
C SER A 38 -22.20 -7.76 1.52
N GLU A 39 -21.29 -8.49 2.17
CA GLU A 39 -20.44 -7.87 3.19
C GLU A 39 -19.69 -6.73 2.51
N GLU A 40 -19.75 -5.54 3.11
CA GLU A 40 -19.00 -4.38 2.63
C GLU A 40 -17.52 -4.68 2.71
N ARG A 41 -16.80 -4.48 1.60
CA ARG A 41 -15.35 -4.66 1.51
C ARG A 41 -14.63 -3.63 2.40
N PRO A 42 -13.62 -4.00 3.19
CA PRO A 42 -13.00 -3.09 4.15
C PRO A 42 -12.08 -2.05 3.49
N ILE A 43 -11.86 -0.95 4.21
CA ILE A 43 -10.70 -0.07 4.01
C ILE A 43 -9.56 -0.60 4.87
N VAL A 44 -8.36 -0.69 4.31
CA VAL A 44 -7.16 -1.16 5.01
C VAL A 44 -6.22 -0.01 5.31
N ILE A 45 -5.79 0.08 6.56
CA ILE A 45 -4.78 1.01 7.05
C ILE A 45 -3.55 0.19 7.45
N GLN A 46 -2.39 0.52 6.93
CA GLN A 46 -1.15 -0.17 7.24
C GLN A 46 -0.20 0.75 7.98
N GLY A 47 0.40 0.24 9.06
CA GLY A 47 1.50 0.89 9.78
C GLY A 47 2.58 -0.13 10.10
N PRO A 48 3.88 0.15 9.87
CA PRO A 48 4.95 -0.83 10.05
C PRO A 48 5.22 -1.19 11.50
N MET A 49 5.12 -0.24 12.41
CA MET A 49 5.43 -0.41 13.83
C MET A 49 4.19 -0.32 14.72
N PRO A 50 4.23 -0.86 15.96
CA PRO A 50 3.13 -0.69 16.93
C PRO A 50 2.72 0.77 17.09
N ILE A 51 3.71 1.66 17.28
CA ILE A 51 3.48 3.11 17.45
C ILE A 51 2.82 3.78 16.24
N GLU A 52 2.86 3.15 15.07
CA GLU A 52 2.28 3.63 13.81
C GLU A 52 0.96 2.95 13.44
N ALA A 53 0.51 1.96 14.22
CA ALA A 53 -0.71 1.20 13.91
C ALA A 53 -1.71 1.17 15.08
N GLU A 54 -1.22 1.00 16.31
CA GLU A 54 -2.07 0.64 17.44
C GLU A 54 -2.96 1.80 17.90
N TYR A 55 -2.51 3.05 17.80
CA TYR A 55 -3.33 4.22 18.12
C TYR A 55 -4.60 4.28 17.25
N PHE A 56 -4.48 4.00 15.93
CA PHE A 56 -5.65 3.95 15.05
C PHE A 56 -6.52 2.72 15.36
N ALA A 57 -5.91 1.56 15.61
CA ALA A 57 -6.63 0.34 15.93
C ALA A 57 -7.51 0.50 17.19
N ASP A 58 -7.02 1.23 18.20
CA ASP A 58 -7.75 1.52 19.44
C ASP A 58 -8.98 2.42 19.23
N LYS A 59 -9.07 3.13 18.09
CA LYS A 59 -10.25 3.95 17.72
C LYS A 59 -11.37 3.15 17.04
N LEU A 60 -11.10 1.93 16.63
CA LEU A 60 -12.10 1.08 15.99
C LEU A 60 -13.08 0.52 17.04
N LYS A 61 -14.33 0.30 16.62
CA LYS A 61 -15.34 -0.42 17.40
C LYS A 61 -15.33 -1.92 17.04
N ASN A 62 -15.72 -2.75 18.00
CA ASN A 62 -15.91 -4.20 17.83
C ASN A 62 -14.66 -4.92 17.32
N VAL A 63 -13.49 -4.54 17.80
CA VAL A 63 -12.19 -5.02 17.33
C VAL A 63 -12.03 -6.53 17.55
N LYS A 64 -11.65 -7.25 16.51
CA LYS A 64 -11.17 -8.63 16.54
C LYS A 64 -9.75 -8.66 16.02
N ILE A 65 -8.87 -9.33 16.77
CA ILE A 65 -7.46 -9.44 16.38
C ILE A 65 -7.25 -10.78 15.69
N GLU A 66 -6.67 -10.74 14.50
CA GLU A 66 -6.24 -11.90 13.74
C GLU A 66 -4.72 -11.83 13.50
N LYS A 67 -4.03 -12.95 13.53
CA LYS A 67 -2.59 -13.04 13.27
C LYS A 67 -2.32 -14.02 12.13
N SER A 68 -1.30 -13.70 11.32
CA SER A 68 -0.76 -14.58 10.31
C SER A 68 0.76 -14.40 10.31
N GLY A 69 1.48 -15.41 10.82
CA GLY A 69 2.89 -15.24 11.14
C GLY A 69 3.10 -14.12 12.15
N THR A 70 3.96 -13.15 11.83
CA THR A 70 4.23 -11.96 12.63
C THR A 70 3.27 -10.79 12.34
N PHE A 71 2.48 -10.89 11.28
CA PHE A 71 1.52 -9.85 10.88
C PHE A 71 0.29 -9.87 11.77
N VAL A 72 -0.20 -8.68 12.12
CA VAL A 72 -1.36 -8.51 13.00
C VAL A 72 -2.42 -7.67 12.29
N PHE A 73 -3.65 -8.16 12.30
CA PHE A 73 -4.82 -7.51 11.72
C PHE A 73 -5.82 -7.17 12.81
N TYR A 74 -6.06 -5.89 13.05
CA TYR A 74 -7.09 -5.37 13.93
C TYR A 74 -8.33 -5.09 13.06
N LYS A 75 -9.32 -5.98 13.10
CA LYS A 75 -10.54 -5.90 12.28
C LYS A 75 -11.67 -5.32 13.11
N GLY A 76 -12.21 -4.19 12.70
CA GLY A 76 -13.26 -3.50 13.40
C GLY A 76 -14.11 -2.61 12.49
N THR A 77 -14.81 -1.65 13.08
CA THR A 77 -15.60 -0.68 12.32
C THR A 77 -15.29 0.74 12.74
N LEU A 78 -15.36 1.65 11.76
CA LEU A 78 -15.34 3.09 11.95
C LEU A 78 -16.56 3.70 11.24
N ASN A 79 -17.40 4.45 11.96
CA ASN A 79 -18.68 4.96 11.43
C ASN A 79 -19.52 3.86 10.76
N ASP A 80 -19.58 2.68 11.40
CA ASP A 80 -20.28 1.48 10.94
C ASP A 80 -19.81 0.94 9.58
N TYR A 81 -18.59 1.31 9.15
CA TYR A 81 -17.93 0.79 7.96
C TYR A 81 -16.77 -0.15 8.36
N PRO A 82 -16.58 -1.28 7.68
CA PRO A 82 -15.50 -2.20 8.00
C PRO A 82 -14.13 -1.58 7.72
N VAL A 83 -13.26 -1.60 8.72
CA VAL A 83 -11.88 -1.12 8.65
C VAL A 83 -10.95 -2.16 9.24
N ILE A 84 -9.83 -2.37 8.59
CA ILE A 84 -8.75 -3.24 9.09
C ILE A 84 -7.50 -2.39 9.26
N VAL A 85 -6.94 -2.38 10.46
CA VAL A 85 -5.60 -1.84 10.70
C VAL A 85 -4.60 -3.00 10.72
N THR A 86 -3.52 -2.87 9.96
CA THR A 86 -2.51 -3.93 9.86
C THR A 86 -1.17 -3.44 10.37
N LYS A 87 -0.60 -4.18 11.31
CA LYS A 87 0.79 -4.02 11.71
C LYS A 87 1.66 -4.89 10.81
N THR A 88 2.39 -4.23 9.90
CA THR A 88 3.07 -4.91 8.79
C THR A 88 4.46 -5.44 9.15
N GLY A 89 5.15 -4.81 10.10
CA GLY A 89 6.61 -4.92 10.23
C GLY A 89 7.31 -3.94 9.29
N LYS A 90 8.57 -3.62 9.58
CA LYS A 90 9.38 -2.68 8.78
C LYS A 90 9.92 -3.34 7.53
N GLY A 91 10.12 -2.54 6.50
CA GLY A 91 10.80 -2.93 5.26
C GLY A 91 9.88 -3.36 4.14
N MET A 92 10.42 -3.27 2.94
CA MET A 92 9.66 -3.47 1.70
C MET A 92 9.13 -4.90 1.55
N GLU A 93 9.89 -5.91 1.98
CA GLU A 93 9.51 -7.33 1.90
C GLU A 93 8.30 -7.62 2.81
N ASN A 94 8.34 -7.14 4.05
CA ASN A 94 7.23 -7.29 4.97
C ASN A 94 5.98 -6.57 4.45
N ALA A 95 6.14 -5.35 3.97
CA ALA A 95 5.05 -4.56 3.44
C ALA A 95 4.42 -5.19 2.19
N ALA A 96 5.21 -5.69 1.23
CA ALA A 96 4.72 -6.40 0.06
C ALA A 96 3.95 -7.68 0.46
N ALA A 97 4.56 -8.51 1.31
CA ALA A 97 3.97 -9.79 1.73
C ALA A 97 2.62 -9.60 2.43
N VAL A 98 2.54 -8.66 3.38
CA VAL A 98 1.30 -8.41 4.10
C VAL A 98 0.24 -7.75 3.23
N THR A 99 0.64 -6.92 2.26
CA THR A 99 -0.29 -6.29 1.33
C THR A 99 -0.97 -7.35 0.46
N ALA A 100 -0.21 -8.24 -0.17
CA ALA A 100 -0.76 -9.35 -0.95
C ALA A 100 -1.67 -10.25 -0.10
N LEU A 101 -1.21 -10.64 1.10
CA LEU A 101 -2.00 -11.42 2.04
C LEU A 101 -3.32 -10.72 2.44
N THR A 102 -3.27 -9.41 2.65
CA THR A 102 -4.44 -8.61 3.03
C THR A 102 -5.46 -8.54 1.89
N ILE A 103 -4.99 -8.35 0.66
CA ILE A 103 -5.85 -8.30 -0.54
C ILE A 103 -6.55 -9.65 -0.73
N GLU A 104 -5.79 -10.75 -0.71
CA GLU A 104 -6.32 -12.10 -0.90
C GLU A 104 -7.32 -12.51 0.20
N LYS A 105 -7.07 -12.12 1.46
CA LYS A 105 -7.93 -12.51 2.58
C LYS A 105 -9.17 -11.65 2.72
N PHE A 106 -9.09 -10.37 2.45
CA PHE A 106 -10.12 -9.40 2.85
C PHE A 106 -10.69 -8.61 1.69
N ASN A 107 -10.11 -8.69 0.49
CA ASN A 107 -10.56 -7.99 -0.71
C ASN A 107 -10.92 -6.52 -0.45
N PRO A 108 -9.97 -5.67 0.00
CA PRO A 108 -10.26 -4.30 0.39
C PRO A 108 -10.70 -3.43 -0.79
N ILE A 109 -11.44 -2.33 -0.49
CA ILE A 109 -11.75 -1.32 -1.50
C ILE A 109 -10.63 -0.30 -1.68
N ALA A 110 -9.77 -0.14 -0.67
CA ALA A 110 -8.66 0.81 -0.67
C ALA A 110 -7.62 0.43 0.39
N ILE A 111 -6.37 0.83 0.15
CA ILE A 111 -5.25 0.68 1.09
C ILE A 111 -4.61 2.05 1.33
N ILE A 112 -4.51 2.45 2.60
CA ILE A 112 -3.72 3.59 3.04
C ILE A 112 -2.50 3.06 3.80
N ASN A 113 -1.31 3.28 3.26
CA ASN A 113 -0.07 2.97 3.96
C ASN A 113 0.46 4.25 4.62
N GLN A 114 0.59 4.24 5.94
CA GLN A 114 0.90 5.43 6.71
C GLN A 114 2.02 5.17 7.72
N GLY A 115 2.72 6.22 8.13
CA GLY A 115 3.80 6.13 9.12
C GLY A 115 4.67 7.37 9.14
N THR A 116 5.80 7.25 9.84
CA THR A 116 6.81 8.30 9.94
C THR A 116 7.80 8.23 8.78
N SER A 117 8.55 9.31 8.57
CA SER A 117 9.53 9.42 7.47
C SER A 117 10.65 10.40 7.80
N GLY A 118 11.76 10.27 7.06
CA GLY A 118 12.82 11.26 6.98
C GLY A 118 12.52 12.32 5.92
N GLY A 119 12.79 13.61 6.22
CA GLY A 119 12.56 14.70 5.27
C GLY A 119 13.68 14.80 4.24
N HIS A 120 13.31 14.94 2.95
CA HIS A 120 14.22 15.25 1.84
C HIS A 120 14.08 16.69 1.39
N ASP A 121 12.85 17.18 1.27
CA ASP A 121 12.57 18.57 0.89
C ASP A 121 12.93 19.52 2.04
N PRO A 122 13.90 20.44 1.83
CA PRO A 122 14.34 21.34 2.88
C PRO A 122 13.30 22.41 3.28
N SER A 123 12.22 22.56 2.52
CA SER A 123 11.11 23.45 2.83
C SER A 123 10.11 22.88 3.86
N LEU A 124 10.22 21.55 4.13
CA LEU A 124 9.36 20.87 5.07
C LEU A 124 10.05 20.68 6.42
N ASN A 125 9.25 20.58 7.47
CA ASN A 125 9.71 20.45 8.86
C ASN A 125 9.11 19.21 9.54
N VAL A 126 9.68 18.84 10.67
CA VAL A 126 9.09 17.81 11.55
C VAL A 126 7.66 18.20 11.88
N PHE A 127 6.76 17.24 11.88
CA PHE A 127 5.29 17.33 11.90
C PHE A 127 4.61 17.72 10.59
N ASP A 128 5.30 18.13 9.53
CA ASP A 128 4.64 18.27 8.23
C ASP A 128 4.25 16.89 7.67
N ILE A 129 3.09 16.82 7.00
CA ILE A 129 2.55 15.59 6.41
C ILE A 129 2.65 15.68 4.89
N VAL A 130 3.16 14.61 4.28
CA VAL A 130 3.20 14.43 2.83
C VAL A 130 2.16 13.40 2.41
N LEU A 131 1.23 13.83 1.56
CA LEU A 131 0.33 12.96 0.82
C LEU A 131 1.05 12.45 -0.42
N GLY A 132 1.17 11.17 -0.55
CA GLY A 132 1.88 10.52 -1.65
C GLY A 132 1.14 10.65 -2.97
N LYS A 133 1.19 11.85 -3.57
CA LYS A 133 0.77 12.03 -4.96
C LYS A 133 1.51 11.06 -5.86
N ARG A 134 2.78 10.79 -5.53
CA ARG A 134 3.60 9.73 -6.12
C ARG A 134 4.34 8.96 -5.05
N THR A 135 4.58 7.68 -5.34
CA THR A 135 5.43 6.83 -4.52
C THR A 135 6.44 6.13 -5.43
N THR A 136 7.72 6.15 -5.06
CA THR A 136 8.80 5.63 -5.91
C THR A 136 9.79 4.79 -5.11
N ASN A 137 10.32 3.73 -5.73
CA ASN A 137 11.42 2.95 -5.16
C ASN A 137 12.74 3.66 -5.46
N ILE A 138 13.35 4.25 -4.43
CA ILE A 138 14.64 4.95 -4.52
C ILE A 138 15.85 4.03 -4.28
N GLY A 139 15.61 2.77 -3.94
CA GLY A 139 16.63 1.74 -3.80
C GLY A 139 16.85 0.91 -5.07
N SER A 140 16.05 1.10 -6.11
CA SER A 140 16.19 0.42 -7.39
C SER A 140 17.22 1.13 -8.25
N LEU A 141 18.48 0.71 -8.14
CA LEU A 141 19.63 1.38 -8.71
C LEU A 141 20.56 0.39 -9.45
N LYS A 142 21.23 0.86 -10.49
CA LYS A 142 22.34 0.18 -11.13
C LYS A 142 23.61 1.03 -11.07
N THR A 143 24.75 0.37 -11.01
CA THR A 143 26.05 1.02 -11.05
C THR A 143 26.70 0.88 -12.42
N THR A 144 27.60 1.78 -12.76
CA THR A 144 28.55 1.57 -13.86
C THR A 144 29.60 0.52 -13.46
N ASN A 145 30.18 -0.14 -14.43
CA ASN A 145 31.30 -1.05 -14.17
C ASN A 145 32.54 -0.26 -13.74
N MET A 146 33.12 -0.64 -12.61
CA MET A 146 34.30 -0.04 -12.02
C MET A 146 35.33 -1.15 -11.72
N ASP A 147 36.61 -0.87 -11.87
CA ASP A 147 37.68 -1.79 -11.52
C ASP A 147 37.91 -1.82 -10.00
N GLU A 148 38.60 -2.88 -9.55
CA GLU A 148 38.95 -3.03 -8.13
C GLU A 148 39.77 -1.81 -7.64
N ASN A 149 39.49 -1.36 -6.41
CA ASN A 149 40.11 -0.20 -5.76
C ASN A 149 39.82 1.18 -6.39
N GLN A 150 38.87 1.29 -7.32
CA GLN A 150 38.39 2.59 -7.79
C GLN A 150 37.36 3.26 -6.88
N GLY A 151 37.02 2.59 -5.79
CA GLY A 151 36.05 3.11 -4.79
C GLY A 151 34.60 3.04 -5.25
N THR A 152 33.73 3.60 -4.42
CA THR A 152 32.30 3.71 -4.71
C THR A 152 31.83 5.14 -4.50
N ASP A 153 31.02 5.64 -5.42
CA ASP A 153 30.34 6.92 -5.29
C ASP A 153 28.84 6.72 -5.55
N PRO A 154 28.02 6.65 -4.49
CA PRO A 154 26.58 6.43 -4.61
C PRO A 154 25.85 7.51 -5.43
N THR A 155 26.42 8.70 -5.58
CA THR A 155 25.82 9.79 -6.38
C THR A 155 25.93 9.55 -7.88
N THR A 156 26.78 8.61 -8.30
CA THR A 156 26.90 8.20 -9.71
C THR A 156 25.99 7.03 -10.09
N TRP A 157 25.26 6.46 -9.13
CA TRP A 157 24.39 5.34 -9.39
C TRP A 157 23.16 5.77 -10.19
N ILE A 158 22.71 4.91 -11.10
CA ILE A 158 21.69 5.25 -12.08
C ILE A 158 20.35 4.63 -11.63
N PRO A 159 19.30 5.43 -11.48
CA PRO A 159 17.96 4.91 -11.21
C PRO A 159 17.50 3.90 -12.26
N MET A 160 16.93 2.78 -11.80
CA MET A 160 16.25 1.81 -12.66
C MET A 160 14.74 1.98 -12.54
N ASP A 161 14.07 1.95 -13.69
CA ASP A 161 12.62 1.90 -13.71
C ASP A 161 12.13 0.52 -13.30
N LEU A 162 11.08 0.49 -12.51
CA LEU A 162 10.38 -0.75 -12.19
C LEU A 162 9.72 -1.31 -13.45
N MET A 163 9.61 -2.63 -13.50
CA MET A 163 8.94 -3.35 -14.59
C MET A 163 7.54 -3.74 -14.11
N ALA A 164 6.50 -3.20 -14.72
CA ALA A 164 5.11 -3.57 -14.40
C ALA A 164 4.67 -4.86 -15.11
N SER A 165 5.34 -5.26 -16.19
CA SER A 165 5.09 -6.49 -16.93
C SER A 165 6.30 -7.41 -16.92
N GLU A 166 6.09 -8.68 -17.26
CA GLU A 166 7.18 -9.63 -17.49
C GLU A 166 8.08 -9.15 -18.65
N GLY A 167 9.37 -9.30 -18.46
CA GLY A 167 10.38 -8.92 -19.43
C GLY A 167 11.74 -8.65 -18.79
N SER A 168 12.77 -8.48 -19.60
CA SER A 168 14.09 -8.07 -19.11
C SER A 168 14.23 -6.54 -19.20
N GLY A 169 15.15 -5.97 -18.41
CA GLY A 169 15.45 -4.53 -18.47
C GLY A 169 15.95 -4.04 -19.82
N SER A 170 16.35 -4.95 -20.74
CA SER A 170 16.73 -4.69 -22.13
C SER A 170 15.56 -4.77 -23.12
N ASP A 171 14.39 -5.21 -22.67
CA ASP A 171 13.20 -5.28 -23.51
C ASP A 171 12.58 -3.86 -23.63
N GLU A 172 12.70 -3.27 -24.81
CA GLU A 172 12.16 -1.94 -25.09
C GLU A 172 10.63 -1.92 -25.11
N SER A 173 9.98 -3.06 -25.32
CA SER A 173 8.53 -3.18 -25.31
C SER A 173 7.95 -3.36 -23.89
N ALA A 174 8.78 -3.64 -22.90
CA ALA A 174 8.32 -3.83 -21.52
C ALA A 174 7.78 -2.52 -20.94
N ASN A 175 6.64 -2.61 -20.27
CA ASN A 175 6.06 -1.49 -19.54
C ASN A 175 6.93 -1.18 -18.31
N LYS A 176 7.51 0.00 -18.27
CA LYS A 176 8.41 0.47 -17.20
C LYS A 176 7.68 1.47 -16.32
N VAL A 177 7.80 1.29 -15.01
CA VAL A 177 7.16 2.15 -14.02
C VAL A 177 8.23 2.76 -13.11
N ARG A 178 8.35 4.10 -13.14
CA ARG A 178 9.24 4.87 -12.25
C ARG A 178 8.57 5.14 -10.90
N HIS A 179 7.29 5.41 -10.90
CA HIS A 179 6.51 5.75 -9.72
C HIS A 179 5.06 5.27 -9.87
N TYR A 180 4.39 5.11 -8.74
CA TYR A 180 2.96 4.84 -8.64
C TYR A 180 2.24 6.11 -8.20
N GLU A 181 1.13 6.44 -8.87
CA GLU A 181 0.29 7.59 -8.51
C GLU A 181 -0.61 7.26 -7.32
N GLY A 182 -0.78 8.21 -6.41
CA GLY A 182 -1.77 8.10 -5.35
C GLY A 182 -3.19 8.16 -5.92
N ASP A 183 -4.10 7.35 -5.37
CA ASP A 183 -5.49 7.32 -5.82
C ASP A 183 -6.16 8.69 -5.62
N LYS A 184 -6.88 9.14 -6.65
CA LYS A 184 -7.47 10.48 -6.71
C LYS A 184 -8.55 10.71 -5.64
N ASP A 185 -9.35 9.69 -5.33
CA ASP A 185 -10.46 9.82 -4.38
C ASP A 185 -9.92 9.78 -2.93
N LEU A 186 -8.89 8.98 -2.67
CA LEU A 186 -8.15 9.01 -1.40
C LEU A 186 -7.41 10.34 -1.20
N LEU A 187 -6.78 10.89 -2.24
CA LEU A 187 -6.16 12.22 -2.21
C LEU A 187 -7.19 13.30 -1.97
N ALA A 188 -8.36 13.22 -2.62
CA ALA A 188 -9.45 14.17 -2.40
C ALA A 188 -9.96 14.12 -0.95
N ALA A 189 -10.15 12.92 -0.39
CA ALA A 189 -10.53 12.76 1.02
C ALA A 189 -9.49 13.36 1.97
N ALA A 190 -8.19 13.11 1.70
CA ALA A 190 -7.11 13.66 2.50
C ALA A 190 -7.07 15.20 2.42
N ASN A 191 -7.13 15.76 1.22
CA ASN A 191 -7.14 17.21 1.04
C ASN A 191 -8.37 17.90 1.67
N ALA A 192 -9.54 17.23 1.67
CA ALA A 192 -10.76 17.77 2.27
C ALA A 192 -10.65 17.99 3.79
N VAL A 193 -9.78 17.24 4.45
CA VAL A 193 -9.60 17.32 5.91
C VAL A 193 -8.28 17.96 6.33
N LYS A 194 -7.47 18.46 5.40
CA LYS A 194 -6.12 18.99 5.70
C LYS A 194 -6.12 20.10 6.76
N ASP A 195 -7.15 20.93 6.77
CA ASP A 195 -7.25 22.06 7.71
C ASP A 195 -7.64 21.64 9.13
N THR A 196 -7.99 20.36 9.34
CA THR A 196 -8.15 19.79 10.69
C THR A 196 -6.83 19.50 11.38
N TYR A 197 -5.75 19.42 10.61
CA TYR A 197 -4.40 19.20 11.11
C TYR A 197 -3.70 20.53 11.39
N THR A 198 -3.30 20.76 12.64
CA THR A 198 -2.78 22.03 13.12
C THR A 198 -1.32 22.00 13.60
N LYS A 199 -0.68 20.80 13.58
CA LYS A 199 0.70 20.64 14.09
C LYS A 199 1.78 20.94 13.05
N GLY A 200 1.40 21.02 11.78
CA GLY A 200 2.28 21.28 10.64
C GLY A 200 1.49 21.50 9.35
N LYS A 201 2.17 21.48 8.23
CA LYS A 201 1.55 21.58 6.90
C LYS A 201 1.11 20.19 6.43
N VAL A 202 0.09 20.14 5.57
CA VAL A 202 -0.26 18.96 4.77
C VAL A 202 -0.05 19.32 3.31
N VAL A 203 0.86 18.63 2.64
CA VAL A 203 1.23 18.88 1.25
C VAL A 203 1.18 17.62 0.40
N GLU A 204 0.92 17.76 -0.89
CA GLU A 204 1.14 16.68 -1.84
C GLU A 204 2.61 16.61 -2.24
N GLY A 205 3.16 15.39 -2.35
CA GLY A 205 4.55 15.22 -2.72
C GLY A 205 4.88 13.81 -3.20
N THR A 206 6.17 13.54 -3.37
CA THR A 206 6.67 12.20 -3.72
C THR A 206 7.26 11.53 -2.49
N ILE A 207 6.79 10.33 -2.18
CA ILE A 207 7.33 9.45 -1.13
C ILE A 207 8.37 8.53 -1.78
N GLY A 208 9.60 8.54 -1.26
CA GLY A 208 10.66 7.61 -1.66
C GLY A 208 10.75 6.45 -0.69
N SER A 209 10.85 5.22 -1.20
CA SER A 209 10.94 4.02 -0.36
C SER A 209 12.21 3.23 -0.68
N ALA A 210 12.95 2.85 0.36
CA ALA A 210 14.04 1.87 0.29
C ALA A 210 14.39 1.34 1.68
N ASP A 211 14.94 0.14 1.76
CA ASP A 211 15.36 -0.48 3.01
C ASP A 211 16.70 0.07 3.52
N PHE A 212 16.77 1.37 3.74
CA PHE A 212 17.90 2.02 4.37
C PHE A 212 17.47 3.21 5.24
N TRP A 213 18.31 3.56 6.18
CA TRP A 213 18.18 4.77 7.01
C TRP A 213 19.24 5.76 6.54
N ASN A 214 18.81 6.78 5.80
CA ASN A 214 19.72 7.75 5.22
C ASN A 214 19.94 8.95 6.17
N SER A 215 21.20 9.23 6.47
CA SER A 215 21.60 10.37 7.32
C SER A 215 22.67 11.25 6.67
N GLU A 216 23.04 10.95 5.44
CA GLU A 216 24.02 11.71 4.67
C GLU A 216 23.34 12.83 3.89
N VAL A 217 23.63 14.08 4.24
CA VAL A 217 22.95 15.25 3.66
C VAL A 217 23.13 15.31 2.13
N ASP A 218 24.31 15.01 1.62
CA ASP A 218 24.58 15.03 0.18
C ASP A 218 23.79 13.92 -0.54
N ARG A 219 23.67 12.74 0.07
CA ARG A 219 22.84 11.65 -0.45
C ARG A 219 21.35 12.01 -0.45
N ILE A 220 20.86 12.62 0.63
CA ILE A 220 19.48 13.11 0.74
C ILE A 220 19.19 14.12 -0.37
N LYS A 221 20.06 15.11 -0.57
CA LYS A 221 19.94 16.11 -1.65
C LYS A 221 19.92 15.46 -3.02
N TRP A 222 20.86 14.54 -3.27
CA TRP A 222 20.93 13.83 -4.53
C TRP A 222 19.64 13.04 -4.83
N ILE A 223 19.09 12.32 -3.83
CA ILE A 223 17.82 11.58 -3.99
C ILE A 223 16.67 12.56 -4.27
N HIS A 224 16.61 13.67 -3.52
CA HIS A 224 15.61 14.72 -3.75
C HIS A 224 15.68 15.27 -5.18
N GLU A 225 16.87 15.59 -5.67
CA GLU A 225 17.09 16.12 -7.03
C GLU A 225 16.72 15.12 -8.14
N ILE A 226 17.08 13.85 -7.98
CA ILE A 226 16.89 12.83 -9.02
C ILE A 226 15.45 12.31 -9.07
N TYR A 227 14.81 12.12 -7.90
CA TYR A 227 13.47 11.53 -7.81
C TYR A 227 12.37 12.54 -7.48
N GLY A 228 12.72 13.76 -7.08
CA GLY A 228 11.76 14.75 -6.60
C GLY A 228 11.09 14.37 -5.28
N THR A 229 11.75 13.55 -4.46
CA THR A 229 11.18 13.04 -3.21
C THR A 229 11.04 14.14 -2.16
N SER A 230 9.89 14.23 -1.51
CA SER A 230 9.68 15.09 -0.35
C SER A 230 10.12 14.43 0.94
N VAL A 231 9.99 13.11 1.03
CA VAL A 231 10.33 12.28 2.19
C VAL A 231 10.82 10.90 1.76
N GLU A 232 11.50 10.20 2.69
CA GLU A 232 11.87 8.79 2.54
C GLU A 232 11.32 7.93 3.68
N GLU A 233 11.02 6.68 3.38
CA GLU A 233 10.57 5.66 4.30
C GLU A 233 10.89 4.26 3.72
N MET A 234 10.35 3.17 4.30
CA MET A 234 10.83 1.83 3.99
C MET A 234 9.73 0.86 3.47
N GLU A 235 8.52 1.32 3.12
CA GLU A 235 7.39 0.43 2.81
C GLU A 235 6.59 0.82 1.57
N GLY A 236 6.33 2.10 1.40
CA GLY A 236 5.27 2.64 0.53
C GLY A 236 5.35 2.17 -0.92
N ALA A 237 6.54 2.11 -1.52
CA ALA A 237 6.69 1.72 -2.92
C ALA A 237 6.30 0.25 -3.15
N SER A 238 6.62 -0.64 -2.22
CA SER A 238 6.24 -2.05 -2.33
C SER A 238 4.75 -2.26 -2.13
N VAL A 239 4.13 -1.51 -1.21
CA VAL A 239 2.67 -1.50 -1.05
C VAL A 239 1.98 -0.99 -2.31
N ALA A 240 2.44 0.13 -2.85
CA ALA A 240 1.92 0.73 -4.08
C ALA A 240 2.00 -0.25 -5.26
N GLN A 241 3.14 -0.90 -5.43
CA GLN A 241 3.38 -1.90 -6.49
C GLN A 241 2.42 -3.09 -6.39
N ILE A 242 2.20 -3.62 -5.18
CA ILE A 242 1.27 -4.74 -4.99
C ILE A 242 -0.17 -4.27 -5.17
N ALA A 243 -0.55 -3.10 -4.65
CA ALA A 243 -1.88 -2.55 -4.83
C ALA A 243 -2.22 -2.31 -6.32
N ASP A 244 -1.27 -1.76 -7.09
CA ASP A 244 -1.38 -1.58 -8.54
C ASP A 244 -1.58 -2.92 -9.27
N ALA A 245 -0.81 -3.95 -8.92
CA ALA A 245 -0.91 -5.28 -9.51
C ALA A 245 -2.28 -5.96 -9.30
N TYR A 246 -3.04 -5.53 -8.29
CA TYR A 246 -4.37 -6.03 -7.95
C TYR A 246 -5.49 -5.01 -8.25
N ASP A 247 -5.21 -3.90 -8.91
CA ASP A 247 -6.15 -2.81 -9.18
C ASP A 247 -6.84 -2.28 -7.91
N ILE A 248 -6.11 -2.18 -6.80
CA ILE A 248 -6.61 -1.65 -5.52
C ILE A 248 -6.17 -0.19 -5.35
N PRO A 249 -7.10 0.76 -5.13
CA PRO A 249 -6.79 2.14 -4.78
C PRO A 249 -5.80 2.25 -3.62
N PHE A 250 -4.74 3.04 -3.79
CA PHE A 250 -3.66 3.19 -2.83
C PHE A 250 -3.34 4.66 -2.55
N LEU A 251 -2.99 4.96 -1.29
CA LEU A 251 -2.41 6.24 -0.90
C LEU A 251 -1.34 6.04 0.19
N GLY A 252 -0.14 6.55 -0.04
CA GLY A 252 0.86 6.76 1.00
C GLY A 252 0.60 8.06 1.78
N ILE A 253 0.70 8.04 3.12
CA ILE A 253 0.65 9.24 3.95
C ILE A 253 1.81 9.18 4.94
N ARG A 254 2.67 10.18 4.92
CA ARG A 254 3.88 10.21 5.76
C ARG A 254 4.01 11.53 6.50
N ILE A 255 4.30 11.44 7.79
CA ILE A 255 4.68 12.58 8.61
C ILE A 255 6.19 12.63 8.77
N LEU A 256 6.79 13.81 8.68
CA LEU A 256 8.20 13.98 8.95
C LEU A 256 8.45 13.81 10.45
N SER A 257 9.26 12.82 10.81
CA SER A 257 9.72 12.57 12.18
C SER A 257 11.13 13.09 12.45
N ASN A 258 11.89 13.32 11.37
CA ASN A 258 13.23 13.88 11.41
C ASN A 258 13.53 14.53 10.05
N ASN A 259 14.40 15.53 10.06
CA ASN A 259 14.86 16.20 8.86
C ASN A 259 16.33 16.60 9.01
N LYS A 260 17.23 15.83 8.40
CA LYS A 260 18.68 16.08 8.47
C LYS A 260 19.11 17.36 7.76
N THR A 261 18.37 17.77 6.74
CA THR A 261 18.65 19.02 6.03
C THR A 261 18.35 20.25 6.88
N ASN A 262 17.45 20.12 7.86
CA ASN A 262 17.08 21.15 8.83
C ASN A 262 17.63 20.87 10.25
N GLY A 263 18.47 19.82 10.41
CA GLY A 263 19.08 19.46 11.69
C GLY A 263 18.13 18.78 12.69
N GLY A 264 16.96 18.30 12.27
CA GLY A 264 16.01 17.59 13.12
C GLY A 264 16.47 16.21 13.58
N THR A 265 16.00 15.78 14.74
CA THR A 265 16.14 14.42 15.27
C THR A 265 14.79 13.70 15.21
N TYR A 266 14.82 12.37 15.23
CA TYR A 266 13.59 11.57 15.23
C TYR A 266 12.69 11.95 16.42
N ASP A 267 11.43 12.31 16.14
CA ASP A 267 10.40 12.60 17.13
C ASP A 267 9.31 11.51 17.08
N PRO A 268 9.23 10.64 18.10
CA PRO A 268 8.23 9.57 18.15
C PRO A 268 6.79 10.09 18.29
N GLY A 269 6.59 11.32 18.76
CA GLY A 269 5.26 11.95 18.87
C GLY A 269 4.59 12.18 17.52
N THR A 270 5.37 12.20 16.44
CA THR A 270 4.85 12.34 15.08
C THR A 270 3.98 11.15 14.66
N ALA A 271 4.29 9.93 15.11
CA ALA A 271 3.55 8.73 14.74
C ALA A 271 2.07 8.79 15.15
N SER A 272 1.75 9.25 16.36
CA SER A 272 0.37 9.44 16.80
C SER A 272 -0.32 10.58 16.05
N ALA A 273 0.39 11.68 15.80
CA ALA A 273 -0.12 12.82 15.06
C ALA A 273 -0.52 12.43 13.62
N ASN A 274 0.29 11.57 12.96
CA ASN A 274 -0.05 11.04 11.64
C ASN A 274 -1.33 10.20 11.68
N GLN A 275 -1.45 9.30 12.66
CA GLN A 275 -2.64 8.44 12.79
C GLN A 275 -3.90 9.25 13.13
N GLU A 276 -3.79 10.35 13.90
CA GLU A 276 -4.90 11.29 14.13
C GLU A 276 -5.40 11.89 12.82
N TYR A 277 -4.48 12.34 11.97
CA TYR A 277 -4.82 12.87 10.66
C TYR A 277 -5.42 11.79 9.73
N VAL A 278 -4.78 10.62 9.64
CA VAL A 278 -5.27 9.50 8.82
C VAL A 278 -6.66 9.05 9.28
N TYR A 279 -6.96 9.12 10.57
CA TYR A 279 -8.28 8.81 11.11
C TYR A 279 -9.36 9.73 10.50
N GLU A 280 -9.11 11.04 10.39
CA GLU A 280 -10.02 11.98 9.74
C GLU A 280 -10.12 11.73 8.22
N VAL A 281 -9.01 11.39 7.56
CA VAL A 281 -9.01 11.00 6.13
C VAL A 281 -9.92 9.80 5.89
N VAL A 282 -9.80 8.75 6.70
CA VAL A 282 -10.64 7.54 6.56
C VAL A 282 -12.11 7.85 6.81
N LYS A 283 -12.43 8.69 7.79
CA LYS A 283 -13.82 9.14 8.03
C LYS A 283 -14.40 9.86 6.82
N GLU A 284 -13.62 10.72 6.18
CA GLU A 284 -14.07 11.45 4.98
C GLU A 284 -14.23 10.49 3.79
N TYR A 285 -13.26 9.59 3.58
CA TYR A 285 -13.36 8.59 2.51
C TYR A 285 -14.59 7.67 2.70
N ILE A 286 -14.90 7.24 3.94
CA ILE A 286 -16.12 6.48 4.23
C ILE A 286 -17.38 7.25 3.81
N LYS A 287 -17.46 8.56 4.00
CA LYS A 287 -18.60 9.37 3.54
C LYS A 287 -18.71 9.38 2.02
N MET A 288 -17.57 9.37 1.32
CA MET A 288 -17.54 9.37 -0.15
C MET A 288 -18.02 8.03 -0.72
N VAL A 289 -17.61 6.90 -0.14
CA VAL A 289 -17.97 5.56 -0.63
C VAL A 289 -19.37 5.09 -0.19
N LYS A 290 -19.97 5.74 0.80
CA LYS A 290 -21.36 5.47 1.24
C LYS A 290 -22.43 6.25 0.46
N LYS A 291 -22.03 7.20 -0.38
CA LYS A 291 -22.92 7.96 -1.26
C LYS A 291 -23.29 7.14 -2.50
#